data_59d203dad8437d1f5b10550bd51329dc
#
_entry.id   59d203dad8437d1f5b10550bd51329dc
#
_cell.length_a   1.000
_cell.length_b   1.000
_cell.length_c   1.000
_cell.angle_alpha   90.00
_cell.angle_beta   90.00
_cell.angle_gamma   90.00
#
_symmetry.space_group_name_H-M   'P 1'
#
loop_
_entity.id
_entity.type
_entity.pdbx_description
1 polymer ?
#
loop_
_entity_poly.entity_id
_entity_poly.type
_entity_poly.pdbx_seq_one_letter_code
_entity_poly.pdbx_strand_id
1 'polypeptide(L)'
;MKINRIDIKGEVYDIEAYKNPIPTGSVFPFAGITAPEGFLLCNGQEVSRFTYAKLYEVIGDTYGAGDGATTFDLPNLAEKFIEGTESFVGQTLNAGIPNITAGFTAYTYQNGSPSGKMKSTISNTNQAQAGGGDDRTFVTFSLDASRGSNVYGKSDTVQPPAVKMLYIIKY
;
A
#
# COMPACT_ATOMS: atom_id res chain seq x y z
N MET A 1 27.37 22.29 -33.17
CA MET A 1 28.24 21.13 -32.99
C MET A 1 28.12 20.68 -31.54
N LYS A 2 27.54 19.51 -31.27
CA LYS A 2 27.50 18.98 -29.89
C LYS A 2 28.78 18.22 -29.64
N ILE A 3 29.59 18.66 -28.68
CA ILE A 3 30.78 17.96 -28.23
C ILE A 3 30.33 16.83 -27.30
N ASN A 4 30.36 15.57 -27.77
CA ASN A 4 29.96 14.42 -27.02
C ASN A 4 31.11 13.71 -26.29
N ARG A 5 32.37 14.19 -26.49
CA ARG A 5 33.56 13.59 -25.90
C ARG A 5 34.52 14.70 -25.46
N ILE A 6 35.14 14.54 -24.30
CA ILE A 6 36.22 15.39 -23.79
C ILE A 6 37.45 14.49 -23.62
N ASP A 7 38.59 14.98 -24.12
CA ASP A 7 39.91 14.39 -23.88
C ASP A 7 40.53 15.10 -22.68
N ILE A 8 40.82 14.38 -21.62
CA ILE A 8 41.53 14.85 -20.44
C ILE A 8 42.78 13.99 -20.27
N LYS A 9 43.94 14.55 -20.56
CA LYS A 9 45.25 13.92 -20.42
C LYS A 9 45.41 12.61 -21.21
N GLY A 10 44.79 12.49 -22.40
CA GLY A 10 44.86 11.32 -23.26
C GLY A 10 43.80 10.25 -22.97
N GLU A 11 42.89 10.50 -22.01
CA GLU A 11 41.70 9.68 -21.78
C GLU A 11 40.47 10.35 -22.34
N VAL A 12 39.73 9.63 -23.19
CA VAL A 12 38.52 10.11 -23.84
C VAL A 12 37.32 9.78 -22.98
N TYR A 13 36.67 10.80 -22.45
CA TYR A 13 35.45 10.68 -21.66
C TYR A 13 34.24 10.95 -22.55
N ASP A 14 33.26 10.05 -22.52
CA ASP A 14 31.96 10.24 -23.14
C ASP A 14 31.07 11.07 -22.22
N ILE A 15 30.75 12.32 -22.63
CA ILE A 15 29.92 13.23 -21.83
C ILE A 15 28.48 12.71 -21.71
N GLU A 16 28.01 11.95 -22.68
CA GLU A 16 26.65 11.38 -22.62
C GLU A 16 26.52 10.32 -21.51
N ALA A 17 27.58 9.57 -21.24
CA ALA A 17 27.61 8.60 -20.13
C ALA A 17 27.51 9.27 -18.74
N TYR A 18 28.02 10.53 -18.62
CA TYR A 18 27.92 11.28 -17.38
C TYR A 18 26.59 12.04 -17.20
N LYS A 19 25.82 12.22 -18.26
CA LYS A 19 24.54 12.96 -18.20
C LYS A 19 23.42 12.22 -17.52
N ASN A 20 23.54 10.92 -17.32
CA ASN A 20 22.45 10.14 -16.81
C ASN A 20 22.93 8.96 -15.94
N PRO A 21 23.48 9.25 -14.74
CA PRO A 21 23.98 8.21 -13.83
C PRO A 21 22.87 7.31 -13.26
N ILE A 22 21.60 7.68 -13.49
CA ILE A 22 20.44 6.95 -12.99
C ILE A 22 20.04 5.91 -14.03
N PRO A 23 20.09 4.61 -13.70
CA PRO A 23 19.66 3.56 -14.63
C PRO A 23 18.18 3.71 -15.02
N THR A 24 17.86 3.44 -16.28
CA THR A 24 16.48 3.33 -16.75
C THR A 24 15.73 2.27 -15.92
N GLY A 25 14.47 2.53 -15.56
CA GLY A 25 13.67 1.66 -14.69
C GLY A 25 13.82 1.96 -13.19
N SER A 26 14.77 2.85 -12.79
CA SER A 26 14.87 3.27 -11.39
C SER A 26 13.65 4.08 -10.96
N VAL A 27 13.09 3.75 -9.79
CA VAL A 27 11.92 4.42 -9.21
C VAL A 27 12.31 5.23 -8.00
N PHE A 28 11.78 6.46 -7.89
CA PHE A 28 12.06 7.38 -6.80
C PHE A 28 10.78 8.03 -6.26
N PRO A 29 10.70 8.28 -4.93
CA PRO A 29 9.73 9.22 -4.41
C PRO A 29 10.11 10.65 -4.81
N PHE A 30 9.12 11.45 -5.21
CA PHE A 30 9.32 12.81 -5.72
C PHE A 30 8.35 13.79 -5.06
N ALA A 31 8.89 14.87 -4.51
CA ALA A 31 8.11 15.85 -3.75
C ALA A 31 7.38 16.88 -4.64
N GLY A 32 7.68 16.94 -5.93
CA GLY A 32 6.99 17.82 -6.88
C GLY A 32 5.64 17.25 -7.32
N ILE A 33 4.86 18.06 -8.02
CA ILE A 33 3.52 17.71 -8.51
C ILE A 33 3.49 17.23 -9.96
N THR A 34 4.60 17.37 -10.70
CA THR A 34 4.72 16.98 -12.11
C THR A 34 6.07 16.28 -12.31
N ALA A 35 6.09 15.15 -13.02
CA ALA A 35 7.33 14.45 -13.31
C ALA A 35 8.32 15.36 -14.07
N PRO A 36 9.60 15.41 -13.66
CA PRO A 36 10.62 16.17 -14.37
C PRO A 36 10.99 15.49 -15.69
N GLU A 37 11.69 16.22 -16.57
CA GLU A 37 12.21 15.68 -17.83
C GLU A 37 13.05 14.42 -17.58
N GLY A 38 12.85 13.39 -18.40
CA GLY A 38 13.50 12.09 -18.27
C GLY A 38 12.85 11.13 -17.30
N PHE A 39 11.69 11.50 -16.73
CA PHE A 39 10.91 10.64 -15.83
C PHE A 39 9.43 10.62 -16.19
N LEU A 40 8.76 9.51 -15.86
CA LEU A 40 7.31 9.33 -15.97
C LEU A 40 6.71 9.09 -14.59
N LEU A 41 5.41 9.37 -14.43
CA LEU A 41 4.68 9.06 -13.20
C LEU A 41 4.38 7.56 -13.11
N CYS A 42 4.57 6.98 -11.93
CA CYS A 42 4.17 5.60 -11.64
C CYS A 42 2.69 5.54 -11.24
N ASN A 43 1.81 5.87 -12.18
CA ASN A 43 0.35 5.94 -11.99
C ASN A 43 -0.42 4.87 -12.77
N GLY A 44 0.28 3.90 -13.37
CA GLY A 44 -0.33 2.83 -14.15
C GLY A 44 -0.76 3.23 -15.56
N GLN A 45 -0.31 4.39 -16.05
CA GLN A 45 -0.68 4.81 -17.42
C GLN A 45 -0.02 3.92 -18.46
N GLU A 46 -0.72 3.74 -19.57
CA GLU A 46 -0.25 3.07 -20.77
C GLU A 46 0.63 4.00 -21.58
N VAL A 47 1.81 3.53 -22.03
CA VAL A 47 2.79 4.30 -22.79
C VAL A 47 3.33 3.52 -23.99
N SER A 48 3.84 4.23 -25.01
CA SER A 48 4.32 3.64 -26.25
C SER A 48 5.64 2.89 -26.08
N ARG A 49 5.69 1.62 -26.54
CA ARG A 49 6.93 0.81 -26.62
C ARG A 49 7.98 1.44 -27.52
N PHE A 50 7.56 2.17 -28.56
CA PHE A 50 8.49 2.83 -29.47
C PHE A 50 9.14 4.06 -28.85
N THR A 51 8.34 4.92 -28.20
CA THR A 51 8.85 6.15 -27.58
C THR A 51 9.74 5.86 -26.37
N TYR A 52 9.37 4.85 -25.57
CA TYR A 52 10.06 4.47 -24.33
C TYR A 52 10.73 3.09 -24.44
N ALA A 53 11.37 2.81 -25.60
CA ALA A 53 11.92 1.50 -25.92
C ALA A 53 12.92 1.00 -24.85
N LYS A 54 13.79 1.86 -24.35
CA LYS A 54 14.75 1.51 -23.29
C LYS A 54 14.06 1.12 -21.97
N LEU A 55 12.97 1.80 -21.64
CA LEU A 55 12.19 1.46 -20.45
C LEU A 55 11.49 0.13 -20.64
N TYR A 56 10.91 -0.11 -21.83
CA TYR A 56 10.28 -1.37 -22.17
C TYR A 56 11.27 -2.55 -22.14
N GLU A 57 12.51 -2.36 -22.57
CA GLU A 57 13.58 -3.38 -22.45
C GLU A 57 13.84 -3.78 -20.99
N VAL A 58 13.67 -2.86 -20.04
CA VAL A 58 13.94 -3.10 -18.61
C VAL A 58 12.75 -3.73 -17.91
N ILE A 59 11.53 -3.16 -18.08
CA ILE A 59 10.37 -3.60 -17.30
C ILE A 59 9.41 -4.52 -18.07
N GLY A 60 9.48 -4.54 -19.41
CA GLY A 60 8.61 -5.36 -20.26
C GLY A 60 7.13 -5.16 -19.95
N ASP A 61 6.39 -6.27 -19.93
CA ASP A 61 4.96 -6.32 -19.63
C ASP A 61 4.69 -6.63 -18.13
N THR A 62 5.69 -6.45 -17.25
CA THR A 62 5.60 -6.80 -15.82
C THR A 62 4.42 -6.13 -15.12
N TYR A 63 4.08 -4.91 -15.52
CA TYR A 63 3.00 -4.13 -14.89
C TYR A 63 1.72 -4.07 -15.73
N GLY A 64 1.76 -4.64 -16.93
CA GLY A 64 0.67 -4.77 -17.89
C GLY A 64 1.15 -4.63 -19.33
N ALA A 65 0.50 -5.35 -20.23
CA ALA A 65 0.89 -5.43 -21.65
C ALA A 65 0.32 -4.28 -22.51
N GLY A 66 -0.41 -3.34 -21.89
CA GLY A 66 -1.09 -2.29 -22.64
C GLY A 66 -2.07 -2.85 -23.67
N ASP A 67 -1.97 -2.39 -24.93
CA ASP A 67 -2.75 -2.93 -26.05
C ASP A 67 -2.26 -4.30 -26.57
N GLY A 68 -1.23 -4.85 -25.95
CA GLY A 68 -0.61 -6.12 -26.31
C GLY A 68 0.39 -6.05 -27.47
N ALA A 69 0.52 -4.94 -28.17
CA ALA A 69 1.33 -4.81 -29.39
C ALA A 69 2.26 -3.59 -29.39
N THR A 70 1.74 -2.39 -29.14
CA THR A 70 2.47 -1.12 -29.34
C THR A 70 2.70 -0.35 -28.04
N THR A 71 2.02 -0.74 -26.96
CA THR A 71 2.07 -0.07 -25.66
C THR A 71 2.37 -1.04 -24.53
N PHE A 72 2.67 -0.51 -23.36
CA PHE A 72 2.85 -1.23 -22.10
C PHE A 72 2.47 -0.33 -20.92
N ASP A 73 2.16 -0.92 -19.77
CA ASP A 73 1.74 -0.18 -18.60
C ASP A 73 2.91 0.14 -17.68
N LEU A 74 2.90 1.35 -17.13
CA LEU A 74 3.80 1.76 -16.06
C LEU A 74 3.36 1.16 -14.72
N PRO A 75 4.29 1.03 -13.74
CA PRO A 75 3.92 0.68 -12.37
C PRO A 75 2.83 1.61 -11.84
N ASN A 76 1.82 1.06 -11.16
CA ASN A 76 0.84 1.85 -10.42
C ASN A 76 1.17 1.82 -8.93
N LEU A 77 1.86 2.85 -8.44
CA LEU A 77 2.28 3.02 -7.05
C LEU A 77 1.42 4.04 -6.28
N ALA A 78 0.32 4.51 -6.90
CA ALA A 78 -0.63 5.39 -6.23
C ALA A 78 -1.20 4.69 -4.99
N GLU A 79 -1.09 5.34 -3.82
CA GLU A 79 -1.58 4.86 -2.53
C GLU A 79 -1.00 3.50 -2.08
N LYS A 80 0.19 3.14 -2.56
CA LYS A 80 0.88 1.90 -2.21
C LYS A 80 2.25 2.18 -1.59
N PHE A 81 2.68 1.27 -0.71
CA PHE A 81 4.06 1.19 -0.23
C PHE A 81 4.82 0.18 -1.09
N ILE A 82 6.10 0.46 -1.34
CA ILE A 82 6.97 -0.45 -2.06
C ILE A 82 7.56 -1.45 -1.05
N GLU A 83 7.40 -2.73 -1.33
CA GLU A 83 8.01 -3.83 -0.58
C GLU A 83 9.14 -4.43 -1.41
N GLY A 84 10.28 -4.70 -0.75
CA GLY A 84 11.41 -5.40 -1.38
C GLY A 84 11.08 -6.88 -1.61
N THR A 85 11.42 -7.43 -2.78
CA THR A 85 11.19 -8.83 -3.12
C THR A 85 12.38 -9.40 -3.91
N GLU A 86 12.64 -10.70 -3.74
CA GLU A 86 13.55 -11.47 -4.59
C GLU A 86 12.79 -12.20 -5.73
N SER A 87 11.45 -12.20 -5.68
CA SER A 87 10.59 -12.88 -6.65
C SER A 87 9.25 -12.13 -6.81
N PHE A 88 8.52 -12.42 -7.88
CA PHE A 88 7.20 -11.83 -8.15
C PHE A 88 7.19 -10.30 -8.23
N VAL A 89 8.20 -9.70 -8.87
CA VAL A 89 8.24 -8.27 -9.16
C VAL A 89 6.94 -7.85 -9.89
N GLY A 90 6.37 -6.71 -9.50
CA GLY A 90 5.11 -6.21 -10.07
C GLY A 90 3.83 -6.73 -9.39
N GLN A 91 3.94 -7.69 -8.46
CA GLN A 91 2.77 -8.19 -7.72
C GLN A 91 2.20 -7.09 -6.82
N THR A 92 0.88 -6.90 -6.89
CA THR A 92 0.16 -6.02 -5.95
C THR A 92 -0.33 -6.84 -4.76
N LEU A 93 0.02 -6.41 -3.55
CA LEU A 93 -0.45 -6.99 -2.30
C LEU A 93 -1.60 -6.15 -1.73
N ASN A 94 -2.63 -6.81 -1.22
CA ASN A 94 -3.69 -6.16 -0.48
C ASN A 94 -3.23 -5.89 0.96
N ALA A 95 -3.75 -4.82 1.57
CA ALA A 95 -3.56 -4.60 2.98
C ALA A 95 -4.12 -5.76 3.79
N GLY A 96 -3.38 -6.21 4.80
CA GLY A 96 -3.78 -7.28 5.68
C GLY A 96 -3.39 -7.01 7.12
N ILE A 97 -4.27 -7.37 8.05
CA ILE A 97 -3.98 -7.45 9.49
C ILE A 97 -4.23 -8.89 9.92
N PRO A 98 -3.37 -9.47 10.77
CA PRO A 98 -3.68 -10.75 11.40
C PRO A 98 -5.03 -10.67 12.11
N ASN A 99 -5.86 -11.70 11.94
CA ASN A 99 -7.17 -11.73 12.58
C ASN A 99 -7.01 -11.83 14.11
N ILE A 100 -7.63 -10.88 14.82
CA ILE A 100 -7.69 -10.89 16.29
C ILE A 100 -9.06 -11.45 16.67
N THR A 101 -9.10 -12.69 17.12
CA THR A 101 -10.32 -13.30 17.64
C THR A 101 -10.23 -13.37 19.16
N ALA A 102 -11.24 -12.84 19.83
CA ALA A 102 -11.44 -13.05 21.26
C ALA A 102 -12.91 -13.31 21.50
N GLY A 103 -13.18 -14.38 22.23
CA GLY A 103 -14.51 -14.70 22.72
C GLY A 103 -14.44 -15.12 24.18
N PHE A 104 -15.35 -14.62 25.01
CA PHE A 104 -15.56 -15.19 26.32
C PHE A 104 -17.04 -15.18 26.67
N THR A 105 -17.44 -16.17 27.42
CA THR A 105 -18.80 -16.30 27.94
C THR A 105 -18.76 -15.96 29.42
N ALA A 106 -19.51 -14.95 29.81
CA ALA A 106 -19.66 -14.58 31.21
C ALA A 106 -21.12 -14.73 31.67
N TYR A 107 -21.27 -15.30 32.84
CA TYR A 107 -22.53 -15.26 33.61
C TYR A 107 -22.42 -14.08 34.56
N THR A 108 -23.34 -13.14 34.48
CA THR A 108 -23.36 -12.01 35.43
C THR A 108 -24.64 -12.11 36.29
N TYR A 109 -24.42 -12.02 37.58
CA TYR A 109 -25.49 -11.98 38.58
C TYR A 109 -26.01 -10.57 38.83
N GLN A 110 -25.33 -9.51 38.36
CA GLN A 110 -25.74 -8.12 38.46
C GLN A 110 -25.06 -7.24 37.42
N ASN A 111 -25.66 -6.08 37.13
CA ASN A 111 -25.25 -5.08 36.15
C ASN A 111 -23.77 -4.63 36.29
N GLY A 112 -22.86 -5.39 35.69
CA GLY A 112 -21.49 -4.96 35.53
C GLY A 112 -21.38 -4.07 34.30
N SER A 113 -20.93 -2.83 34.45
CA SER A 113 -20.59 -1.96 33.33
C SER A 113 -19.16 -2.24 32.91
N PRO A 114 -18.91 -2.85 31.76
CA PRO A 114 -17.52 -3.01 31.28
C PRO A 114 -16.93 -1.63 30.97
N SER A 115 -15.68 -1.45 31.35
CA SER A 115 -14.93 -0.23 31.09
C SER A 115 -13.86 -0.46 30.02
N GLY A 116 -13.47 0.59 29.32
CA GLY A 116 -12.39 0.55 28.35
C GLY A 116 -12.82 0.11 26.94
N LYS A 117 -12.06 -0.78 26.32
CA LYS A 117 -12.22 -1.20 24.92
C LYS A 117 -13.34 -2.21 24.69
N MET A 118 -13.99 -2.68 25.76
CA MET A 118 -15.12 -3.59 25.69
C MET A 118 -16.45 -2.86 25.86
N LYS A 119 -17.43 -3.22 25.05
CA LYS A 119 -18.80 -2.79 25.17
C LYS A 119 -19.66 -3.98 25.53
N SER A 120 -20.53 -3.85 26.52
CA SER A 120 -21.59 -4.83 26.76
C SER A 120 -22.89 -4.35 26.14
N THR A 121 -23.59 -5.27 25.50
CA THR A 121 -24.97 -5.06 25.10
C THR A 121 -25.81 -6.07 25.87
N ILE A 122 -26.71 -5.58 26.71
CA ILE A 122 -27.64 -6.43 27.42
C ILE A 122 -28.74 -6.82 26.43
N SER A 123 -28.80 -8.11 26.12
CA SER A 123 -29.91 -8.69 25.36
C SER A 123 -30.87 -9.31 26.38
N ASN A 124 -31.96 -8.62 26.68
CA ASN A 124 -33.03 -9.19 27.47
C ASN A 124 -33.76 -10.26 26.63
N THR A 125 -33.24 -11.46 26.63
CA THR A 125 -34.04 -12.63 26.24
C THR A 125 -34.38 -13.35 27.52
N ASN A 126 -35.57 -13.10 28.08
CA ASN A 126 -36.17 -13.93 29.11
C ASN A 126 -36.35 -15.30 28.53
N GLN A 127 -35.41 -16.18 28.70
CA GLN A 127 -35.62 -17.61 28.57
C GLN A 127 -35.99 -18.16 29.97
N ALA A 128 -37.26 -18.14 30.24
CA ALA A 128 -37.80 -18.88 31.34
C ALA A 128 -37.50 -20.37 31.14
N GLN A 129 -36.54 -20.91 31.88
CA GLN A 129 -36.33 -22.31 32.01
C GLN A 129 -37.39 -22.83 33.04
N ALA A 130 -38.26 -23.71 32.60
CA ALA A 130 -39.27 -24.33 33.44
C ALA A 130 -38.60 -24.99 34.67
N GLY A 131 -38.86 -24.46 35.88
CA GLY A 131 -38.51 -25.09 37.15
C GLY A 131 -37.47 -24.36 38.01
N GLY A 132 -37.74 -23.10 38.41
CA GLY A 132 -36.94 -22.44 39.44
C GLY A 132 -36.51 -21.04 39.01
N GLY A 133 -37.04 -20.01 39.67
CA GLY A 133 -36.89 -18.62 39.32
C GLY A 133 -35.47 -18.07 39.46
N ASP A 134 -34.71 -18.18 38.39
CA ASP A 134 -33.44 -17.47 38.21
C ASP A 134 -33.55 -16.69 36.89
N ASP A 135 -33.77 -15.40 36.99
CA ASP A 135 -33.69 -14.48 35.88
C ASP A 135 -32.22 -14.36 35.42
N ARG A 136 -31.82 -15.22 34.49
CA ARG A 136 -30.47 -15.14 33.90
C ARG A 136 -30.47 -14.14 32.78
N THR A 137 -29.70 -13.09 32.96
CA THR A 137 -29.45 -12.06 31.90
C THR A 137 -28.24 -12.47 31.12
N PHE A 138 -28.40 -12.64 29.81
CA PHE A 138 -27.28 -12.83 28.89
C PHE A 138 -26.71 -11.47 28.52
N VAL A 139 -25.42 -11.29 28.67
CA VAL A 139 -24.69 -10.11 28.30
C VAL A 139 -23.74 -10.44 27.16
N THR A 140 -23.95 -9.78 26.02
CA THR A 140 -23.00 -9.89 24.89
C THR A 140 -21.90 -8.87 25.08
N PHE A 141 -20.66 -9.34 25.09
CA PHE A 141 -19.49 -8.47 25.14
C PHE A 141 -18.93 -8.35 23.72
N SER A 142 -18.74 -7.11 23.27
CA SER A 142 -18.09 -6.80 22.01
C SER A 142 -16.78 -6.06 22.28
N LEU A 143 -15.72 -6.48 21.58
CA LEU A 143 -14.45 -5.74 21.55
C LEU A 143 -14.55 -4.67 20.46
N ASP A 144 -14.24 -3.45 20.80
CA ASP A 144 -14.14 -2.31 19.88
C ASP A 144 -12.83 -1.58 20.15
N ALA A 145 -11.84 -1.81 19.29
CA ALA A 145 -10.50 -1.27 19.42
C ALA A 145 -10.47 0.25 19.30
N SER A 146 -11.42 0.85 18.55
CA SER A 146 -11.51 2.31 18.36
C SER A 146 -11.73 3.08 19.67
N ARG A 147 -12.33 2.42 20.67
CA ARG A 147 -12.51 2.99 22.04
C ARG A 147 -11.23 3.09 22.84
N GLY A 148 -10.16 2.43 22.39
CA GLY A 148 -8.88 2.42 23.11
C GLY A 148 -7.80 3.27 22.48
N SER A 149 -7.95 3.60 21.21
CA SER A 149 -7.02 4.47 20.48
C SER A 149 -7.68 5.04 19.25
N ASN A 150 -7.43 6.31 18.99
CA ASN A 150 -7.95 7.00 17.81
C ASN A 150 -7.24 6.60 16.49
N VAL A 151 -6.31 5.66 16.53
CA VAL A 151 -5.66 5.06 15.35
C VAL A 151 -6.61 4.08 14.66
N TYR A 152 -7.45 3.37 15.44
CA TYR A 152 -8.40 2.42 14.88
C TYR A 152 -9.62 3.12 14.26
N GLY A 153 -10.13 2.58 13.17
CA GLY A 153 -11.32 3.09 12.48
C GLY A 153 -11.12 4.35 11.63
N LYS A 154 -9.86 4.82 11.44
CA LYS A 154 -9.55 5.96 10.57
C LYS A 154 -9.29 5.59 9.12
N SER A 155 -9.01 4.33 8.86
CA SER A 155 -8.74 3.80 7.52
C SER A 155 -9.23 2.36 7.45
N ASP A 156 -9.69 1.94 6.27
CA ASP A 156 -10.04 0.55 5.99
C ASP A 156 -8.80 -0.33 5.81
N THR A 157 -7.61 0.27 5.81
CA THR A 157 -6.32 -0.38 5.69
C THR A 157 -5.40 0.00 6.83
N VAL A 158 -4.41 -0.86 7.14
CA VAL A 158 -3.32 -0.50 8.07
C VAL A 158 -2.45 0.56 7.42
N GLN A 159 -2.50 1.77 7.93
CA GLN A 159 -1.73 2.89 7.41
C GLN A 159 -0.84 3.47 8.51
N PRO A 160 0.50 3.43 8.39
CA PRO A 160 1.40 4.14 9.27
C PRO A 160 1.30 5.66 9.03
N PRO A 161 1.81 6.51 9.95
CA PRO A 161 2.02 7.91 9.66
C PRO A 161 2.85 8.05 8.38
N ALA A 162 2.34 8.77 7.39
CA ALA A 162 2.95 8.85 6.08
C ALA A 162 2.78 10.24 5.47
N VAL A 163 3.72 10.62 4.62
CA VAL A 163 3.62 11.80 3.75
C VAL A 163 3.39 11.30 2.33
N LYS A 164 2.37 11.83 1.67
CA LYS A 164 2.09 11.47 0.27
C LYS A 164 3.08 12.18 -0.65
N MET A 165 3.73 11.41 -1.51
CA MET A 165 4.63 11.88 -2.55
C MET A 165 4.29 11.15 -3.86
N LEU A 166 4.65 11.74 -4.99
CA LEU A 166 4.60 11.04 -6.27
C LEU A 166 5.74 10.03 -6.36
N TYR A 167 5.51 8.90 -7.04
CA TYR A 167 6.58 8.05 -7.51
C TYR A 167 6.83 8.30 -8.99
N ILE A 168 8.11 8.42 -9.35
CA ILE A 168 8.56 8.64 -10.73
C ILE A 168 9.51 7.52 -11.14
N ILE A 169 9.48 7.13 -12.42
CA ILE A 169 10.35 6.13 -13.02
C ILE A 169 11.20 6.75 -14.11
N LYS A 170 12.48 6.43 -14.14
CA LYS A 170 13.44 6.87 -15.16
C LYS A 170 13.20 6.13 -16.49
N TYR A 171 13.05 6.86 -17.60
CA TYR A 171 13.01 6.30 -18.95
C TYR A 171 14.24 6.61 -19.80
#